data_0f7d800748181bc0d8635c73e4c93787
#
_entry.id   0f7d800748181bc0d8635c73e4c93787
#
_cell.length_a   1.000
_cell.length_b   1.000
_cell.length_c   1.000
_cell.angle_alpha   90.00
_cell.angle_beta   90.00
_cell.angle_gamma   90.00
#
_symmetry.space_group_name_H-M   'P 1'
#
loop_
_entity.id
_entity.type
_entity.pdbx_description
1 polymer ?
#
loop_
_entity_poly.entity_id
_entity_poly.type
_entity_poly.pdbx_seq_one_letter_code
_entity_poly.pdbx_strand_id
1 'polypeptide(L)'
;MKKLSTLACAAVLSVPSLSLADTLSVSIGGGMWKEDPSGYFRNQSLGDTTDVDVNDDLFWTEENQGYLFVTFEHPVPLVPNFRIMTTNLDHSGSGTASFQLNGKTFTGDVSSSGSLDQTDFTAYWEVLDNVVSLDLGVTAKKLDFSYSVTSVGQSTSDSFSATLPMLYGMVGASPLPGLFLGVEGNWTAYDSNTLTDLVAKVSYTTDFFLGIEGGYRSQSYEIEDLDGYYGKLEFKGPFIGAYVKF
;
A
#
# COMPACT_ATOMS: atom_id res chain seq x y z
N MET A 1 -23.33 -41.97 23.31
CA MET A 1 -22.63 -42.31 22.05
C MET A 1 -23.16 -41.34 20.98
N LYS A 2 -22.45 -40.23 20.73
CA LYS A 2 -22.80 -39.24 19.68
C LYS A 2 -21.95 -39.55 18.44
N LYS A 3 -22.61 -39.86 17.33
CA LYS A 3 -21.97 -40.12 16.04
C LYS A 3 -21.56 -38.80 15.43
N LEU A 4 -20.25 -38.58 15.27
CA LEU A 4 -19.68 -37.52 14.44
C LEU A 4 -19.86 -37.91 12.98
N SER A 5 -20.65 -37.17 12.24
CA SER A 5 -20.76 -37.27 10.79
C SER A 5 -19.62 -36.50 10.16
N THR A 6 -18.67 -37.20 9.60
CA THR A 6 -17.56 -36.65 8.83
C THR A 6 -18.11 -36.22 7.46
N LEU A 7 -18.23 -34.91 7.20
CA LEU A 7 -18.54 -34.39 5.88
C LEU A 7 -17.23 -34.34 5.08
N ALA A 8 -17.03 -35.33 4.21
CA ALA A 8 -15.92 -35.31 3.26
C ALA A 8 -16.26 -34.32 2.13
N CYS A 9 -15.66 -33.13 2.12
CA CYS A 9 -15.64 -32.25 0.97
C CYS A 9 -14.72 -32.86 -0.09
N ALA A 10 -15.29 -33.51 -1.10
CA ALA A 10 -14.57 -33.91 -2.29
C ALA A 10 -14.27 -32.66 -3.12
N ALA A 11 -13.05 -32.13 -3.00
CA ALA A 11 -12.53 -31.13 -3.92
C ALA A 11 -12.36 -31.80 -5.28
N VAL A 12 -13.28 -31.56 -6.20
CA VAL A 12 -13.12 -31.87 -7.61
C VAL A 12 -12.04 -30.93 -8.15
N LEU A 13 -10.82 -31.41 -8.22
CA LEU A 13 -9.75 -30.81 -9.00
C LEU A 13 -10.11 -30.97 -10.49
N SER A 14 -10.95 -30.07 -11.00
CA SER A 14 -11.05 -29.87 -12.43
C SER A 14 -9.71 -29.26 -12.85
N VAL A 15 -8.90 -30.02 -13.56
CA VAL A 15 -7.73 -29.50 -14.28
C VAL A 15 -8.26 -28.39 -15.17
N PRO A 16 -7.83 -27.13 -14.99
CA PRO A 16 -8.26 -26.07 -15.89
C PRO A 16 -7.80 -26.46 -17.29
N SER A 17 -8.74 -26.55 -18.21
CA SER A 17 -8.40 -26.56 -19.64
C SER A 17 -7.62 -25.28 -19.85
N LEU A 18 -6.35 -25.40 -20.28
CA LEU A 18 -5.53 -24.28 -20.71
C LEU A 18 -6.32 -23.54 -21.79
N SER A 19 -7.06 -22.53 -21.38
CA SER A 19 -7.62 -21.53 -22.28
C SER A 19 -6.39 -20.77 -22.78
N LEU A 20 -6.05 -20.94 -24.05
CA LEU A 20 -5.02 -20.18 -24.77
C LEU A 20 -5.49 -18.72 -25.01
N ALA A 21 -5.99 -18.07 -23.96
CA ALA A 21 -6.55 -16.74 -24.05
C ALA A 21 -5.72 -15.66 -23.32
N ASP A 22 -4.65 -16.03 -22.64
CA ASP A 22 -3.73 -15.05 -22.10
C ASP A 22 -2.88 -14.49 -23.23
N THR A 23 -3.35 -13.42 -23.79
CA THR A 23 -2.59 -12.59 -24.71
C THR A 23 -1.62 -11.73 -23.90
N LEU A 24 -0.40 -11.57 -24.42
CA LEU A 24 0.52 -10.57 -23.90
C LEU A 24 -0.22 -9.25 -23.67
N SER A 25 -0.22 -8.73 -22.46
CA SER A 25 -0.86 -7.46 -22.16
C SER A 25 0.06 -6.52 -21.37
N VAL A 26 -0.08 -5.24 -21.67
CA VAL A 26 0.59 -4.15 -20.95
C VAL A 26 -0.47 -3.18 -20.50
N SER A 27 -0.52 -2.90 -19.21
CA SER A 27 -1.38 -1.85 -18.67
C SER A 27 -0.52 -0.72 -18.11
N ILE A 28 -0.87 0.52 -18.43
CA ILE A 28 -0.23 1.72 -17.91
C ILE A 28 -1.33 2.63 -17.39
N GLY A 29 -1.23 3.04 -16.14
CA GLY A 29 -2.26 3.86 -15.53
C GLY A 29 -1.76 4.65 -14.35
N GLY A 30 -2.68 5.39 -13.78
CA GLY A 30 -2.46 6.17 -12.59
C GLY A 30 -3.72 6.89 -12.15
N GLY A 31 -3.62 7.53 -11.02
CA GLY A 31 -4.76 8.20 -10.42
C GLY A 31 -4.40 9.03 -9.22
N MET A 32 -5.43 9.36 -8.48
CA MET A 32 -5.34 10.11 -7.24
C MET A 32 -5.94 9.29 -6.10
N TRP A 33 -5.24 9.27 -5.00
CA TRP A 33 -5.67 8.70 -3.73
C TRP A 33 -5.87 9.84 -2.74
N LYS A 34 -7.11 10.02 -2.31
CA LYS A 34 -7.46 10.98 -1.27
C LYS A 34 -7.28 10.29 0.07
N GLU A 35 -6.09 10.37 0.62
CA GLU A 35 -5.73 9.66 1.83
C GLU A 35 -5.76 10.58 3.06
N ASP A 36 -6.07 9.98 4.20
CA ASP A 36 -6.14 10.59 5.52
C ASP A 36 -5.06 9.93 6.39
N PRO A 37 -4.00 10.69 6.77
CA PRO A 37 -2.94 10.19 7.63
C PRO A 37 -3.41 10.11 9.06
N SER A 38 -2.90 9.14 9.81
CA SER A 38 -3.09 9.06 11.26
C SER A 38 -1.99 8.26 11.92
N GLY A 39 -1.82 8.46 13.23
CA GLY A 39 -0.89 7.70 14.02
C GLY A 39 0.22 8.54 14.63
N TYR A 40 1.30 7.87 15.02
CA TYR A 40 2.37 8.48 15.78
C TYR A 40 3.72 7.82 15.48
N PHE A 41 4.81 8.51 15.83
CA PHE A 41 6.15 7.95 15.82
C PHE A 41 7.05 8.63 16.87
N ARG A 42 8.17 7.98 17.19
CA ARG A 42 9.26 8.52 18.00
C ARG A 42 10.58 7.88 17.60
N ASN A 43 11.69 8.57 17.88
CA ASN A 43 13.03 8.03 17.72
C ASN A 43 13.76 8.00 19.07
N GLN A 44 13.73 6.84 19.74
CA GLN A 44 14.39 6.64 21.04
C GLN A 44 15.92 6.78 20.95
N SER A 45 16.53 6.41 19.82
CA SER A 45 17.98 6.53 19.63
C SER A 45 18.43 7.98 19.65
N LEU A 46 17.55 8.92 19.33
CA LEU A 46 17.81 10.36 19.39
C LEU A 46 17.29 11.02 20.67
N GLY A 47 16.76 10.22 21.61
CA GLY A 47 16.39 10.67 22.95
C GLY A 47 14.90 11.00 23.12
N ASP A 48 14.04 10.62 22.19
CA ASP A 48 12.60 10.83 22.33
C ASP A 48 12.03 9.91 23.41
N THR A 49 11.23 10.48 24.30
CA THR A 49 10.57 9.77 25.41
C THR A 49 9.05 9.72 25.27
N THR A 50 8.49 10.47 24.32
CA THR A 50 7.06 10.56 24.03
C THR A 50 6.82 10.36 22.53
N ASP A 51 5.64 9.87 22.20
CA ASP A 51 5.21 9.78 20.82
C ASP A 51 4.86 11.18 20.28
N VAL A 52 5.09 11.39 18.99
CA VAL A 52 4.67 12.57 18.23
C VAL A 52 3.51 12.14 17.34
N ASP A 53 2.34 12.71 17.56
CA ASP A 53 1.14 12.45 16.77
C ASP A 53 1.16 13.24 15.47
N VAL A 54 0.84 12.58 14.35
CA VAL A 54 0.92 13.22 13.04
C VAL A 54 -0.20 14.25 12.81
N ASN A 55 -1.35 14.10 13.48
CA ASN A 55 -2.48 15.03 13.34
C ASN A 55 -2.42 16.15 14.39
N ASP A 56 -2.20 15.79 15.68
CA ASP A 56 -2.29 16.73 16.79
C ASP A 56 -1.00 17.56 17.00
N ASP A 57 0.18 16.97 16.72
CA ASP A 57 1.48 17.64 16.89
C ASP A 57 2.05 18.18 15.58
N LEU A 58 1.89 17.43 14.47
CA LEU A 58 2.42 17.80 13.16
C LEU A 58 1.37 18.47 12.26
N PHE A 59 0.09 18.41 12.61
CA PHE A 59 -1.04 19.02 11.89
C PHE A 59 -1.21 18.50 10.46
N TRP A 60 -0.80 17.25 10.18
CA TRP A 60 -1.05 16.62 8.91
C TRP A 60 -2.54 16.31 8.77
N THR A 61 -3.06 16.54 7.58
CA THR A 61 -4.48 16.36 7.26
C THR A 61 -4.63 15.59 5.96
N GLU A 62 -5.85 15.24 5.65
CA GLU A 62 -6.23 14.59 4.40
C GLU A 62 -5.70 15.35 3.18
N GLU A 63 -5.01 14.62 2.28
CA GLU A 63 -4.40 15.15 1.06
C GLU A 63 -4.73 14.28 -0.17
N ASN A 64 -4.60 14.87 -1.37
CA ASN A 64 -4.74 14.15 -2.62
C ASN A 64 -3.36 13.78 -3.16
N GLN A 65 -3.05 12.50 -3.14
CA GLN A 65 -1.75 11.95 -3.53
C GLN A 65 -1.81 11.24 -4.87
N GLY A 66 -0.73 11.32 -5.64
CA GLY A 66 -0.62 10.68 -6.94
C GLY A 66 -0.12 9.24 -6.85
N TYR A 67 -0.62 8.37 -7.72
CA TYR A 67 -0.01 7.07 -7.98
C TYR A 67 0.07 6.79 -9.48
N LEU A 68 1.09 6.00 -9.88
CA LEU A 68 1.27 5.52 -11.24
C LEU A 68 1.59 4.03 -11.20
N PHE A 69 1.15 3.28 -12.21
CA PHE A 69 1.51 1.88 -12.33
C PHE A 69 1.73 1.44 -13.77
N VAL A 70 2.53 0.39 -13.92
CA VAL A 70 2.70 -0.39 -15.15
C VAL A 70 2.58 -1.85 -14.79
N THR A 71 1.75 -2.59 -15.52
CA THR A 71 1.59 -4.04 -15.38
C THR A 71 1.96 -4.71 -16.70
N PHE A 72 2.69 -5.80 -16.62
CA PHE A 72 3.06 -6.65 -17.74
C PHE A 72 2.59 -8.09 -17.45
N GLU A 73 1.66 -8.59 -18.26
CA GLU A 73 1.11 -9.94 -18.17
C GLU A 73 1.47 -10.73 -19.42
N HIS A 74 1.72 -12.02 -19.28
CA HIS A 74 2.15 -12.86 -20.39
C HIS A 74 1.69 -14.33 -20.24
N PRO A 75 1.49 -15.06 -21.36
CA PRO A 75 0.97 -16.42 -21.32
C PRO A 75 2.03 -17.50 -21.02
N VAL A 76 3.27 -17.14 -20.68
CA VAL A 76 4.34 -18.12 -20.47
C VAL A 76 4.18 -18.77 -19.11
N PRO A 77 3.88 -20.07 -19.02
CA PRO A 77 3.71 -20.76 -17.75
C PRO A 77 4.98 -20.69 -16.88
N LEU A 78 4.82 -20.63 -15.57
CA LEU A 78 5.87 -20.59 -14.54
C LEU A 78 6.68 -19.28 -14.47
N VAL A 79 6.65 -18.43 -15.47
CA VAL A 79 7.23 -17.08 -15.40
C VAL A 79 6.21 -16.17 -14.71
N PRO A 80 6.62 -15.34 -13.74
CA PRO A 80 5.67 -14.42 -13.10
C PRO A 80 5.32 -13.24 -14.01
N ASN A 81 4.13 -12.72 -13.86
CA ASN A 81 3.74 -11.40 -14.31
C ASN A 81 4.40 -10.33 -13.44
N PHE A 82 4.53 -9.12 -13.93
CA PHE A 82 5.21 -8.04 -13.23
C PHE A 82 4.34 -6.79 -13.14
N ARG A 83 4.40 -6.13 -12.00
CA ARG A 83 3.81 -4.81 -11.79
C ARG A 83 4.81 -3.91 -11.09
N ILE A 84 4.89 -2.67 -11.56
CA ILE A 84 5.59 -1.59 -10.88
C ILE A 84 4.56 -0.54 -10.54
N MET A 85 4.54 -0.07 -9.30
CA MET A 85 3.66 0.99 -8.84
C MET A 85 4.44 1.99 -8.01
N THR A 86 4.23 3.27 -8.26
CA THR A 86 4.75 4.35 -7.43
C THR A 86 3.62 5.10 -6.76
N THR A 87 3.81 5.50 -5.52
CA THR A 87 2.89 6.34 -4.74
C THR A 87 3.72 7.34 -3.96
N ASN A 88 3.38 8.62 -4.04
CA ASN A 88 4.01 9.68 -3.27
C ASN A 88 3.00 10.19 -2.24
N LEU A 89 3.39 10.25 -0.97
CA LEU A 89 2.58 10.77 0.12
C LEU A 89 3.31 11.98 0.72
N ASP A 90 2.81 13.17 0.41
CA ASP A 90 3.38 14.43 0.88
C ASP A 90 2.39 15.13 1.80
N HIS A 91 2.85 15.46 3.00
CA HIS A 91 2.05 16.17 4.00
C HIS A 91 2.77 17.43 4.48
N SER A 92 1.99 18.42 4.85
CA SER A 92 2.47 19.61 5.54
C SER A 92 1.42 20.12 6.52
N GLY A 93 1.89 20.71 7.61
CA GLY A 93 1.00 21.26 8.62
C GLY A 93 1.63 22.38 9.41
N SER A 94 0.80 23.17 10.07
CA SER A 94 1.25 24.18 11.01
C SER A 94 0.20 24.47 12.07
N GLY A 95 0.65 24.69 13.30
CA GLY A 95 -0.21 24.97 14.43
C GLY A 95 0.59 25.23 15.70
N THR A 96 -0.08 25.31 16.82
CA THR A 96 0.56 25.51 18.12
C THR A 96 0.56 24.17 18.87
N ALA A 97 1.76 23.65 19.17
CA ALA A 97 1.94 22.36 19.84
C ALA A 97 3.09 22.41 20.86
N SER A 98 3.22 21.33 21.65
CA SER A 98 4.35 21.13 22.54
C SER A 98 4.67 19.65 22.64
N PHE A 99 5.78 19.24 22.01
CA PHE A 99 6.24 17.84 21.96
C PHE A 99 7.77 17.76 21.90
N GLN A 100 8.31 16.54 22.04
CA GLN A 100 9.73 16.24 21.88
C GLN A 100 9.95 15.43 20.61
N LEU A 101 10.93 15.82 19.79
CA LEU A 101 11.32 15.10 18.57
C LEU A 101 12.82 15.23 18.34
N ASN A 102 13.49 14.07 18.14
CA ASN A 102 14.94 13.95 17.98
C ASN A 102 15.70 14.62 19.17
N GLY A 103 15.23 14.40 20.41
CA GLY A 103 15.81 14.97 21.62
C GLY A 103 15.64 16.48 21.78
N LYS A 104 14.88 17.14 20.90
CA LYS A 104 14.59 18.59 20.98
C LYS A 104 13.14 18.81 21.40
N THR A 105 12.91 19.82 22.24
CA THR A 105 11.55 20.22 22.63
C THR A 105 11.07 21.34 21.74
N PHE A 106 9.96 21.12 21.05
CA PHE A 106 9.24 22.11 20.26
C PHE A 106 8.08 22.64 21.10
N THR A 107 7.91 23.96 21.16
CA THR A 107 6.83 24.61 21.91
C THR A 107 6.43 25.91 21.22
N GLY A 108 5.11 26.14 21.08
CA GLY A 108 4.53 27.29 20.37
C GLY A 108 4.20 26.96 18.94
N ASP A 109 4.38 27.93 18.04
CA ASP A 109 4.05 27.77 16.63
C ASP A 109 5.06 26.82 15.97
N VAL A 110 4.54 25.73 15.39
CA VAL A 110 5.28 24.67 14.71
C VAL A 110 4.82 24.61 13.26
N SER A 111 5.76 24.38 12.36
CA SER A 111 5.50 24.00 10.96
C SER A 111 6.19 22.69 10.67
N SER A 112 5.48 21.76 10.07
CA SER A 112 5.95 20.43 9.73
C SER A 112 5.79 20.13 8.26
N SER A 113 6.63 19.23 7.75
CA SER A 113 6.45 18.57 6.46
C SER A 113 6.94 17.14 6.54
N GLY A 114 6.32 16.25 5.80
CA GLY A 114 6.72 14.86 5.66
C GLY A 114 6.47 14.36 4.26
N SER A 115 7.31 13.44 3.81
CA SER A 115 7.18 12.77 2.52
C SER A 115 7.44 11.28 2.71
N LEU A 116 6.62 10.43 2.08
CA LEU A 116 6.82 8.99 2.01
C LEU A 116 6.66 8.53 0.56
N ASP A 117 7.79 8.48 -0.14
CA ASP A 117 7.86 7.98 -1.51
C ASP A 117 7.92 6.44 -1.49
N GLN A 118 7.08 5.82 -2.28
CA GLN A 118 6.95 4.37 -2.34
C GLN A 118 7.11 3.88 -3.77
N THR A 119 7.87 2.79 -3.94
CA THR A 119 7.94 2.06 -5.21
C THR A 119 7.81 0.57 -4.94
N ASP A 120 6.78 -0.04 -5.52
CA ASP A 120 6.47 -1.45 -5.41
C ASP A 120 6.88 -2.17 -6.69
N PHE A 121 7.69 -3.21 -6.55
CA PHE A 121 8.05 -4.15 -7.62
C PHE A 121 7.40 -5.50 -7.28
N THR A 122 6.30 -5.84 -7.94
CA THR A 122 5.53 -7.06 -7.69
C THR A 122 5.77 -8.07 -8.80
N ALA A 123 6.10 -9.30 -8.41
CA ALA A 123 6.11 -10.47 -9.28
C ALA A 123 4.99 -11.42 -8.80
N TYR A 124 4.06 -11.81 -9.68
CA TYR A 124 2.89 -12.59 -9.31
C TYR A 124 2.52 -13.64 -10.37
N TRP A 125 1.82 -14.67 -9.93
CA TRP A 125 1.28 -15.73 -10.78
C TRP A 125 -0.24 -15.73 -10.66
N GLU A 126 -0.91 -15.81 -11.78
CA GLU A 126 -2.35 -16.03 -11.89
C GLU A 126 -2.62 -17.52 -11.60
N VAL A 127 -3.12 -17.81 -10.40
CA VAL A 127 -3.47 -19.16 -9.95
C VAL A 127 -4.83 -19.57 -10.48
N LEU A 128 -5.74 -18.60 -10.54
CA LEU A 128 -7.05 -18.73 -11.18
C LEU A 128 -7.28 -17.47 -12.04
N ASP A 129 -7.67 -17.69 -13.27
CA ASP A 129 -8.03 -16.61 -14.19
C ASP A 129 -9.26 -17.03 -15.03
N ASN A 130 -10.45 -16.81 -14.47
CA ASN A 130 -11.75 -17.04 -15.08
C ASN A 130 -12.73 -15.96 -14.61
N VAL A 131 -13.98 -16.35 -14.31
CA VAL A 131 -14.95 -15.47 -13.64
C VAL A 131 -14.45 -15.06 -12.24
N VAL A 132 -13.68 -15.93 -11.60
CA VAL A 132 -12.96 -15.66 -10.35
C VAL A 132 -11.47 -15.65 -10.64
N SER A 133 -10.78 -14.63 -10.15
CA SER A 133 -9.32 -14.47 -10.27
C SER A 133 -8.67 -14.64 -8.91
N LEU A 134 -7.51 -15.28 -8.90
CA LEU A 134 -6.65 -15.43 -7.72
C LEU A 134 -5.20 -15.30 -8.16
N ASP A 135 -4.52 -14.26 -7.68
CA ASP A 135 -3.10 -14.07 -7.90
C ASP A 135 -2.34 -14.21 -6.58
N LEU A 136 -1.17 -14.80 -6.65
CA LEU A 136 -0.25 -14.92 -5.53
C LEU A 136 1.15 -14.50 -5.99
N GLY A 137 1.86 -13.79 -5.13
CA GLY A 137 3.17 -13.26 -5.51
C GLY A 137 3.98 -12.71 -4.36
N VAL A 138 5.00 -11.97 -4.74
CA VAL A 138 5.89 -11.26 -3.83
C VAL A 138 6.10 -9.83 -4.33
N THR A 139 6.22 -8.90 -3.41
CA THR A 139 6.53 -7.50 -3.69
C THR A 139 7.80 -7.10 -2.97
N ALA A 140 8.70 -6.41 -3.66
CA ALA A 140 9.76 -5.63 -3.05
C ALA A 140 9.27 -4.17 -2.99
N LYS A 141 8.92 -3.70 -1.78
CA LYS A 141 8.47 -2.34 -1.53
C LYS A 141 9.66 -1.49 -1.07
N LYS A 142 10.07 -0.55 -1.91
CA LYS A 142 11.03 0.49 -1.54
C LYS A 142 10.28 1.66 -0.92
N LEU A 143 10.76 2.11 0.24
CA LEU A 143 10.24 3.25 0.99
C LEU A 143 11.36 4.27 1.16
N ASP A 144 11.08 5.54 0.87
CA ASP A 144 11.92 6.67 1.18
C ASP A 144 11.08 7.65 2.00
N PHE A 145 11.33 7.70 3.31
CA PHE A 145 10.62 8.57 4.25
C PHE A 145 11.52 9.73 4.66
N SER A 146 10.97 10.92 4.73
CA SER A 146 11.64 12.09 5.28
C SER A 146 10.66 13.02 5.98
N TYR A 147 11.13 13.73 6.99
CA TYR A 147 10.34 14.76 7.66
C TYR A 147 11.20 15.94 8.08
N SER A 148 10.55 17.10 8.26
CA SER A 148 11.14 18.30 8.80
C SER A 148 10.15 19.02 9.69
N VAL A 149 10.63 19.47 10.85
CA VAL A 149 9.85 20.22 11.82
C VAL A 149 10.62 21.48 12.22
N THR A 150 9.94 22.61 12.23
CA THR A 150 10.52 23.91 12.56
C THR A 150 9.61 24.68 13.54
N SER A 151 10.21 25.31 14.54
CA SER A 151 9.56 26.29 15.41
C SER A 151 10.50 27.46 15.64
N VAL A 152 10.08 28.45 16.45
CA VAL A 152 10.93 29.61 16.74
C VAL A 152 12.24 29.18 17.40
N GLY A 153 13.35 29.37 16.68
CA GLY A 153 14.71 29.07 17.16
C GLY A 153 15.12 27.61 17.13
N GLN A 154 14.27 26.70 16.66
CA GLN A 154 14.60 25.27 16.56
C GLN A 154 14.13 24.67 15.23
N SER A 155 14.92 23.71 14.72
CA SER A 155 14.51 22.85 13.62
C SER A 155 15.11 21.47 13.76
N THR A 156 14.42 20.48 13.24
CA THR A 156 14.95 19.11 13.07
C THR A 156 14.45 18.51 11.78
N SER A 157 15.22 17.64 11.21
CA SER A 157 14.84 16.84 10.05
C SER A 157 15.54 15.50 10.12
N ASP A 158 14.92 14.46 9.57
CA ASP A 158 15.52 13.15 9.44
C ASP A 158 14.97 12.45 8.19
N SER A 159 15.66 11.39 7.75
CA SER A 159 15.25 10.61 6.59
C SER A 159 15.66 9.15 6.76
N PHE A 160 14.83 8.28 6.23
CA PHE A 160 14.99 6.84 6.31
C PHE A 160 14.63 6.20 4.97
N SER A 161 15.41 5.21 4.54
CA SER A 161 15.13 4.43 3.33
C SER A 161 15.20 2.94 3.65
N ALA A 162 14.21 2.19 3.19
CA ALA A 162 14.18 0.73 3.33
C ALA A 162 13.65 0.06 2.08
N THR A 163 14.03 -1.21 1.90
CA THR A 163 13.38 -2.09 0.93
C THR A 163 12.91 -3.34 1.65
N LEU A 164 11.60 -3.59 1.61
CA LEU A 164 10.95 -4.64 2.38
C LEU A 164 10.35 -5.68 1.44
N PRO A 165 10.64 -6.97 1.65
CA PRO A 165 9.94 -8.05 0.96
C PRO A 165 8.56 -8.23 1.58
N MET A 166 7.53 -8.35 0.74
CA MET A 166 6.14 -8.55 1.15
C MET A 166 5.52 -9.71 0.38
N LEU A 167 4.57 -10.40 0.98
CA LEU A 167 3.70 -11.33 0.29
C LEU A 167 2.59 -10.55 -0.42
N TYR A 168 2.35 -10.89 -1.67
CA TYR A 168 1.28 -10.31 -2.48
C TYR A 168 0.17 -11.33 -2.67
N GLY A 169 -1.07 -10.87 -2.63
CA GLY A 169 -2.25 -11.64 -2.96
C GLY A 169 -3.36 -10.78 -3.54
N MET A 170 -4.09 -11.31 -4.51
CA MET A 170 -5.29 -10.70 -5.07
C MET A 170 -6.37 -11.75 -5.23
N VAL A 171 -7.59 -11.38 -4.87
CA VAL A 171 -8.80 -12.15 -5.18
C VAL A 171 -9.84 -11.24 -5.80
N GLY A 172 -10.44 -11.69 -6.89
CA GLY A 172 -11.42 -10.88 -7.61
C GLY A 172 -12.42 -11.68 -8.41
N ALA A 173 -13.31 -10.97 -9.06
CA ALA A 173 -14.29 -11.54 -9.97
C ALA A 173 -14.58 -10.58 -11.13
N SER A 174 -14.83 -11.17 -12.31
CA SER A 174 -15.24 -10.48 -13.53
C SER A 174 -16.67 -10.94 -13.91
N PRO A 175 -17.71 -10.42 -13.24
CA PRO A 175 -19.10 -10.85 -13.43
C PRO A 175 -19.69 -10.44 -14.79
N LEU A 176 -19.10 -9.42 -15.43
CA LEU A 176 -19.51 -8.89 -16.73
C LEU A 176 -18.26 -8.57 -17.56
N PRO A 177 -18.34 -8.62 -18.92
CA PRO A 177 -17.23 -8.20 -19.76
C PRO A 177 -16.72 -6.80 -19.40
N GLY A 178 -15.42 -6.67 -19.23
CA GLY A 178 -14.75 -5.43 -18.85
C GLY A 178 -14.88 -5.01 -17.39
N LEU A 179 -15.79 -5.58 -16.60
CA LEU A 179 -15.98 -5.24 -15.19
C LEU A 179 -15.19 -6.18 -14.30
N PHE A 180 -14.34 -5.62 -13.45
CA PHE A 180 -13.60 -6.35 -12.42
C PHE A 180 -13.92 -5.77 -11.03
N LEU A 181 -14.07 -6.65 -10.06
CA LEU A 181 -14.26 -6.36 -8.63
C LEU A 181 -13.22 -7.19 -7.86
N GLY A 182 -12.43 -6.57 -7.02
CA GLY A 182 -11.42 -7.34 -6.29
C GLY A 182 -10.84 -6.65 -5.06
N VAL A 183 -10.10 -7.45 -4.32
CA VAL A 183 -9.27 -7.01 -3.20
C VAL A 183 -7.86 -7.53 -3.45
N GLU A 184 -6.89 -6.65 -3.39
CA GLU A 184 -5.47 -6.99 -3.46
C GLU A 184 -4.76 -6.48 -2.22
N GLY A 185 -3.65 -7.10 -1.88
CA GLY A 185 -2.88 -6.65 -0.73
C GLY A 185 -1.46 -7.16 -0.71
N ASN A 186 -0.64 -6.38 -0.02
CA ASN A 186 0.72 -6.72 0.36
C ASN A 186 0.82 -6.80 1.87
N TRP A 187 1.53 -7.78 2.37
CA TRP A 187 1.72 -7.98 3.80
C TRP A 187 3.12 -8.49 4.10
N THR A 188 3.73 -7.95 5.15
CA THR A 188 4.95 -8.49 5.74
C THR A 188 4.91 -8.33 7.25
N ALA A 189 5.53 -9.27 7.95
CA ALA A 189 5.81 -9.17 9.38
C ALA A 189 7.22 -9.73 9.63
N TYR A 190 8.06 -8.94 10.26
CA TYR A 190 9.42 -9.31 10.60
C TYR A 190 9.85 -8.58 11.87
N ASP A 191 10.33 -9.33 12.88
CA ASP A 191 10.91 -8.82 14.12
C ASP A 191 10.02 -7.77 14.81
N SER A 192 8.73 -8.11 15.03
CA SER A 192 7.68 -7.25 15.60
C SER A 192 7.24 -6.08 14.69
N ASN A 193 7.83 -5.89 13.51
CA ASN A 193 7.41 -4.89 12.56
C ASN A 193 6.37 -5.48 11.60
N THR A 194 5.28 -4.78 11.37
CA THR A 194 4.22 -5.21 10.44
C THR A 194 3.91 -4.10 9.42
N LEU A 195 3.88 -4.48 8.17
CA LEU A 195 3.46 -3.62 7.07
C LEU A 195 2.31 -4.27 6.32
N THR A 196 1.25 -3.49 6.09
CA THR A 196 0.07 -3.94 5.36
C THR A 196 -0.35 -2.86 4.36
N ASP A 197 -0.67 -3.27 3.13
CA ASP A 197 -1.22 -2.40 2.09
C ASP A 197 -2.37 -3.14 1.42
N LEU A 198 -3.61 -2.70 1.66
CA LEU A 198 -4.83 -3.34 1.19
C LEU A 198 -5.58 -2.40 0.26
N VAL A 199 -6.04 -2.93 -0.88
CA VAL A 199 -6.81 -2.19 -1.88
C VAL A 199 -8.07 -2.98 -2.24
N ALA A 200 -9.23 -2.42 -1.98
CA ALA A 200 -10.50 -2.91 -2.52
C ALA A 200 -10.87 -2.04 -3.73
N LYS A 201 -11.04 -2.66 -4.91
CA LYS A 201 -11.24 -1.91 -6.16
C LYS A 201 -12.36 -2.46 -7.04
N VAL A 202 -12.91 -1.55 -7.81
CA VAL A 202 -13.76 -1.79 -8.96
C VAL A 202 -13.06 -1.18 -10.16
N SER A 203 -12.96 -1.90 -11.27
CA SER A 203 -12.47 -1.33 -12.52
C SER A 203 -13.34 -1.75 -13.69
N TYR A 204 -13.36 -0.91 -14.71
CA TYR A 204 -14.05 -1.19 -15.95
C TYR A 204 -13.16 -0.85 -17.13
N THR A 205 -12.91 -1.85 -17.99
CA THR A 205 -12.13 -1.72 -19.23
C THR A 205 -13.08 -1.72 -20.42
N THR A 206 -12.99 -0.69 -21.24
CA THR A 206 -13.77 -0.59 -22.48
C THR A 206 -13.13 -1.40 -23.61
N ASP A 207 -13.89 -1.69 -24.67
CA ASP A 207 -13.38 -2.35 -25.90
C ASP A 207 -12.31 -1.50 -26.63
N PHE A 208 -12.14 -0.23 -26.25
CA PHE A 208 -11.13 0.70 -26.79
C PHE A 208 -9.85 0.75 -25.98
N PHE A 209 -9.58 -0.27 -25.14
CA PHE A 209 -8.40 -0.37 -24.30
C PHE A 209 -8.29 0.67 -23.16
N LEU A 210 -9.29 1.53 -23.00
CA LEU A 210 -9.35 2.50 -21.91
C LEU A 210 -10.06 1.90 -20.71
N GLY A 211 -9.46 2.03 -19.54
CA GLY A 211 -10.05 1.61 -18.29
C GLY A 211 -10.13 2.74 -17.29
N ILE A 212 -11.09 2.61 -16.39
CA ILE A 212 -11.21 3.42 -15.18
C ILE A 212 -11.20 2.49 -13.98
N GLU A 213 -10.67 2.96 -12.87
CA GLU A 213 -10.70 2.23 -11.60
C GLU A 213 -11.05 3.17 -10.46
N GLY A 214 -11.55 2.61 -9.38
CA GLY A 214 -11.80 3.33 -8.15
C GLY A 214 -12.02 2.36 -7.01
N GLY A 215 -11.84 2.85 -5.80
CA GLY A 215 -11.95 1.99 -4.63
C GLY A 215 -11.50 2.66 -3.35
N TYR A 216 -11.02 1.84 -2.44
CA TYR A 216 -10.51 2.26 -1.15
C TYR A 216 -9.19 1.56 -0.85
N ARG A 217 -8.17 2.33 -0.45
CA ARG A 217 -6.85 1.83 -0.07
C ARG A 217 -6.60 2.11 1.40
N SER A 218 -5.94 1.18 2.07
CA SER A 218 -5.52 1.30 3.46
C SER A 218 -4.11 0.76 3.60
N GLN A 219 -3.19 1.61 4.01
CA GLN A 219 -1.83 1.26 4.37
C GLN A 219 -1.63 1.41 5.88
N SER A 220 -0.90 0.48 6.49
CA SER A 220 -0.53 0.52 7.90
C SER A 220 0.93 0.10 8.05
N TYR A 221 1.69 0.91 8.76
CA TYR A 221 3.10 0.72 9.11
C TYR A 221 3.20 0.67 10.62
N GLU A 222 3.43 -0.50 11.19
CA GLU A 222 3.62 -0.70 12.63
C GLU A 222 5.07 -1.12 12.86
N ILE A 223 5.81 -0.25 13.53
CA ILE A 223 7.26 -0.37 13.73
C ILE A 223 7.54 -0.43 15.22
N GLU A 224 8.17 -1.52 15.64
CA GLU A 224 8.66 -1.73 17.00
C GLU A 224 10.18 -1.95 16.95
N ASP A 225 10.94 -0.90 17.29
CA ASP A 225 12.40 -0.93 17.40
C ASP A 225 13.16 -1.22 16.08
N LEU A 226 12.86 -0.42 15.04
CA LEU A 226 13.71 -0.40 13.85
C LEU A 226 14.75 0.73 13.98
N ASP A 227 15.98 0.38 14.37
CA ASP A 227 17.05 1.34 14.64
C ASP A 227 16.66 2.44 15.67
N GLY A 228 15.81 2.08 16.65
CA GLY A 228 15.29 2.99 17.68
C GLY A 228 14.04 3.77 17.25
N TYR A 229 13.54 3.56 16.04
CA TYR A 229 12.23 4.07 15.63
C TYR A 229 11.10 3.18 16.15
N TYR A 230 10.10 3.80 16.69
CA TYR A 230 8.83 3.21 17.11
C TYR A 230 7.70 4.02 16.53
N GLY A 231 6.64 3.37 16.11
CA GLY A 231 5.47 4.10 15.64
C GLY A 231 4.45 3.24 14.93
N LYS A 232 3.32 3.87 14.74
CA LYS A 232 2.24 3.33 13.91
C LYS A 232 1.72 4.45 13.03
N LEU A 233 1.88 4.31 11.72
CA LEU A 233 1.37 5.23 10.73
C LEU A 233 0.32 4.53 9.88
N GLU A 234 -0.80 5.17 9.65
CA GLU A 234 -1.87 4.67 8.80
C GLU A 234 -2.27 5.75 7.79
N PHE A 235 -2.48 5.32 6.54
CA PHE A 235 -2.98 6.16 5.45
C PHE A 235 -4.17 5.45 4.82
N LYS A 236 -5.35 6.08 4.83
CA LYS A 236 -6.59 5.43 4.39
C LYS A 236 -7.43 6.40 3.57
N GLY A 237 -8.04 5.89 2.51
CA GLY A 237 -8.98 6.72 1.77
C GLY A 237 -9.41 6.17 0.43
N PRO A 238 -10.38 6.82 -0.22
CA PRO A 238 -10.84 6.47 -1.55
C PRO A 238 -9.82 6.90 -2.60
N PHE A 239 -9.78 6.15 -3.70
CA PHE A 239 -8.98 6.49 -4.87
C PHE A 239 -9.79 6.39 -6.15
N ILE A 240 -9.33 7.08 -7.18
CA ILE A 240 -9.83 7.01 -8.54
C ILE A 240 -8.68 7.09 -9.52
N GLY A 241 -8.74 6.33 -10.60
CA GLY A 241 -7.71 6.29 -11.62
C GLY A 241 -8.24 5.93 -12.99
N ALA A 242 -7.32 6.00 -13.95
CA ALA A 242 -7.56 5.56 -15.32
C ALA A 242 -6.31 4.86 -15.87
N TYR A 243 -6.51 3.97 -16.84
CA TYR A 243 -5.43 3.22 -17.45
C TYR A 243 -5.73 2.89 -18.90
N VAL A 244 -4.68 2.53 -19.61
CA VAL A 244 -4.76 1.94 -20.94
C VAL A 244 -4.22 0.53 -20.87
N LYS A 245 -4.94 -0.45 -21.42
CA LYS A 245 -4.54 -1.86 -21.47
C LYS A 245 -4.42 -2.27 -22.95
N PHE A 246 -3.24 -2.69 -23.38
CA PHE A 246 -2.92 -3.15 -24.73
C PHE A 246 -2.80 -4.65 -24.83
#